data_0039c013a3b00c7259c5a4e9ed6cb8ae
#
_entry.id   0039c013a3b00c7259c5a4e9ed6cb8ae
#
_cell.length_a   1.000
_cell.length_b   1.000
_cell.length_c   1.000
_cell.angle_alpha   90.00
_cell.angle_beta   90.00
_cell.angle_gamma   90.00
#
_symmetry.space_group_name_H-M   'P 1'
#
loop_
_entity.id
_entity.type
_entity.pdbx_description
1 polymer ?
#
loop_
_entity_poly.entity_id
_entity_poly.type
_entity_poly.pdbx_seq_one_letter_code
_entity_poly.pdbx_strand_id
1 'polypeptide(L)'
;AAREELAGKGKLNPTSDEIAKQAFDTAMKPFGTGSSLQQGISAVTAAVQGLSGGNVAQAVSGAAAPYVATEIHRLTEGNPEAQAMAHAVLGAVTSYASGNSALAGAAGSVSGELMAQLVMKQLYPGKAVSDLSETEKQTISALGTLAAGLAGGVIGNSMADAVAGAQAGKNAVENNWLKEVAEGCDIAAPCRSKVAEQLLEIGAKVGMAGLAGAAIKDVADKMTSDELGHLVTL
;
A
#
# COMPACT_ATOMS: atom_id res chain seq x y z
N ALA A 1 -20.25 -2.47 17.13
CA ALA A 1 -19.20 -2.24 16.12
C ALA A 1 -19.74 -2.43 14.68
N ALA A 2 -19.69 -3.64 14.02
CA ALA A 2 -20.04 -3.79 12.60
C ALA A 2 -21.49 -3.36 12.26
N ARG A 3 -22.46 -3.65 13.10
CA ARG A 3 -23.85 -3.23 12.90
C ARG A 3 -24.00 -1.70 13.01
N GLU A 4 -23.32 -1.08 13.92
CA GLU A 4 -23.30 0.39 14.12
C GLU A 4 -22.64 1.09 12.93
N GLU A 5 -21.55 0.51 12.42
CA GLU A 5 -20.84 1.00 11.24
C GLU A 5 -21.74 0.94 9.99
N LEU A 6 -22.47 -0.17 9.81
CA LEU A 6 -23.48 -0.30 8.75
C LEU A 6 -24.63 0.69 8.90
N ALA A 7 -25.09 0.90 10.14
CA ALA A 7 -26.13 1.91 10.42
C ALA A 7 -25.65 3.33 10.10
N GLY A 8 -24.39 3.66 10.41
CA GLY A 8 -23.75 4.92 10.03
C GLY A 8 -23.66 5.13 8.52
N LYS A 9 -23.55 4.03 7.75
CA LYS A 9 -23.59 4.01 6.28
C LYS A 9 -25.04 3.98 5.72
N GLY A 10 -26.06 4.22 6.56
CA GLY A 10 -27.48 4.27 6.17
C GLY A 10 -28.18 2.90 6.12
N LYS A 11 -27.51 1.82 6.51
CA LYS A 11 -28.09 0.48 6.50
C LYS A 11 -28.64 0.10 7.87
N LEU A 12 -29.88 0.50 8.14
CA LEU A 12 -30.53 0.36 9.46
C LEU A 12 -30.89 -1.09 9.81
N ASN A 13 -31.15 -1.94 8.80
CA ASN A 13 -31.53 -3.35 8.97
C ASN A 13 -30.60 -4.28 8.19
N PRO A 14 -29.32 -4.40 8.59
CA PRO A 14 -28.38 -5.26 7.89
C PRO A 14 -28.68 -6.74 8.17
N THR A 15 -28.50 -7.58 7.17
CA THR A 15 -28.56 -9.04 7.28
C THR A 15 -27.37 -9.58 8.08
N SER A 16 -27.44 -10.82 8.53
CA SER A 16 -26.35 -11.50 9.24
C SER A 16 -25.09 -11.56 8.37
N ASP A 17 -25.24 -11.82 7.07
CA ASP A 17 -24.11 -11.90 6.13
C ASP A 17 -23.43 -10.55 5.93
N GLU A 18 -24.20 -9.47 5.87
CA GLU A 18 -23.68 -8.11 5.77
C GLU A 18 -22.94 -7.69 7.04
N ILE A 19 -23.45 -8.09 8.21
CA ILE A 19 -22.77 -7.84 9.49
C ILE A 19 -21.46 -8.64 9.54
N ALA A 20 -21.47 -9.90 9.13
CA ALA A 20 -20.28 -10.75 9.10
C ALA A 20 -19.23 -10.21 8.13
N LYS A 21 -19.66 -9.79 6.93
CA LYS A 21 -18.77 -9.16 5.94
C LYS A 21 -18.17 -7.87 6.48
N GLN A 22 -18.97 -6.98 7.05
CA GLN A 22 -18.46 -5.73 7.63
C GLN A 22 -17.50 -5.98 8.79
N ALA A 23 -17.77 -6.98 9.64
CA ALA A 23 -16.86 -7.36 10.71
C ALA A 23 -15.52 -7.89 10.18
N PHE A 24 -15.55 -8.70 9.12
CA PHE A 24 -14.35 -9.18 8.44
C PHE A 24 -13.55 -8.02 7.82
N ASP A 25 -14.19 -7.16 7.05
CA ASP A 25 -13.54 -6.01 6.40
C ASP A 25 -12.92 -5.07 7.44
N THR A 26 -13.60 -4.82 8.56
CA THR A 26 -13.07 -4.01 9.66
C THR A 26 -11.88 -4.67 10.33
N ALA A 27 -11.93 -5.98 10.56
CA ALA A 27 -10.81 -6.73 11.15
C ALA A 27 -9.60 -6.82 10.21
N MET A 28 -9.82 -6.82 8.89
CA MET A 28 -8.76 -6.90 7.87
C MET A 28 -8.06 -5.57 7.62
N LYS A 29 -8.65 -4.42 7.98
CA LYS A 29 -8.04 -3.10 7.73
C LYS A 29 -6.55 -3.01 8.13
N PRO A 30 -6.10 -3.45 9.32
CA PRO A 30 -4.69 -3.40 9.70
C PRO A 30 -3.80 -4.43 9.01
N PHE A 31 -4.37 -5.43 8.34
CA PHE A 31 -3.64 -6.55 7.73
C PHE A 31 -3.81 -6.65 6.22
N GLY A 32 -4.83 -6.00 5.68
CA GLY A 32 -5.25 -6.12 4.29
C GLY A 32 -4.42 -5.30 3.31
N THR A 33 -4.91 -5.27 2.09
CA THR A 33 -4.28 -4.59 0.95
C THR A 33 -4.10 -3.10 1.22
N GLY A 34 -2.86 -2.63 1.08
CA GLY A 34 -2.47 -1.24 1.35
C GLY A 34 -2.16 -0.93 2.82
N SER A 35 -2.30 -1.91 3.75
CA SER A 35 -1.95 -1.70 5.15
C SER A 35 -0.43 -1.57 5.35
N SER A 36 -0.03 -0.87 6.42
CA SER A 36 1.38 -0.72 6.79
C SER A 36 2.06 -2.07 7.07
N LEU A 37 1.32 -3.06 7.59
CA LEU A 37 1.84 -4.41 7.78
C LEU A 37 2.14 -5.08 6.44
N GLN A 38 1.22 -5.03 5.49
CA GLN A 38 1.44 -5.60 4.15
C GLN A 38 2.58 -4.87 3.42
N GLN A 39 2.66 -3.56 3.56
CA GLN A 39 3.78 -2.76 3.05
C GLN A 39 5.12 -3.24 3.62
N GLY A 40 5.21 -3.42 4.94
CA GLY A 40 6.40 -3.94 5.61
C GLY A 40 6.77 -5.35 5.14
N ILE A 41 5.79 -6.25 5.01
CA ILE A 41 6.01 -7.61 4.49
C ILE A 41 6.53 -7.56 3.05
N SER A 42 5.97 -6.71 2.21
CA SER A 42 6.43 -6.53 0.82
C SER A 42 7.86 -6.01 0.75
N ALA A 43 8.21 -5.03 1.59
CA ALA A 43 9.56 -4.48 1.70
C ALA A 43 10.58 -5.55 2.14
N VAL A 44 10.27 -6.30 3.19
CA VAL A 44 11.16 -7.38 3.69
C VAL A 44 11.30 -8.49 2.65
N THR A 45 10.21 -8.88 1.99
CA THR A 45 10.23 -9.89 0.93
C THR A 45 11.15 -9.46 -0.22
N ALA A 46 11.03 -8.22 -0.68
CA ALA A 46 11.88 -7.68 -1.75
C ALA A 46 13.37 -7.60 -1.32
N ALA A 47 13.63 -7.21 -0.07
CA ALA A 47 14.99 -7.20 0.48
C ALA A 47 15.59 -8.62 0.48
N VAL A 48 14.87 -9.61 0.99
CA VAL A 48 15.33 -11.01 1.04
C VAL A 48 15.55 -11.56 -0.36
N GLN A 49 14.66 -11.29 -1.31
CA GLN A 49 14.82 -11.72 -2.70
C GLN A 49 16.09 -11.13 -3.33
N GLY A 50 16.33 -9.83 -3.16
CA GLY A 50 17.52 -9.17 -3.67
C GLY A 50 18.80 -9.73 -3.06
N LEU A 51 18.85 -9.90 -1.74
CA LEU A 51 20.01 -10.45 -1.03
C LEU A 51 20.27 -11.92 -1.40
N SER A 52 19.22 -12.73 -1.52
CA SER A 52 19.32 -14.13 -1.93
C SER A 52 19.83 -14.28 -3.38
N GLY A 53 19.52 -13.31 -4.25
CA GLY A 53 20.05 -13.21 -5.60
C GLY A 53 21.44 -12.56 -5.68
N GLY A 54 22.04 -12.17 -4.56
CA GLY A 54 23.33 -11.46 -4.53
C GLY A 54 23.28 -10.03 -5.06
N ASN A 55 22.09 -9.45 -5.23
CA ASN A 55 21.88 -8.10 -5.78
C ASN A 55 21.46 -7.13 -4.65
N VAL A 56 22.44 -6.46 -4.06
CA VAL A 56 22.19 -5.46 -3.00
C VAL A 56 21.38 -4.27 -3.49
N ALA A 57 21.57 -3.83 -4.74
CA ALA A 57 20.80 -2.74 -5.32
C ALA A 57 19.31 -3.10 -5.44
N GLN A 58 19.00 -4.32 -5.85
CA GLN A 58 17.64 -4.85 -5.86
C GLN A 58 17.05 -4.93 -4.45
N ALA A 59 17.83 -5.40 -3.48
CA ALA A 59 17.37 -5.51 -2.09
C ALA A 59 16.99 -4.14 -1.53
N VAL A 60 17.85 -3.14 -1.69
CA VAL A 60 17.61 -1.77 -1.19
C VAL A 60 16.47 -1.08 -1.92
N SER A 61 16.49 -1.10 -3.26
CA SER A 61 15.44 -0.44 -4.05
C SER A 61 14.07 -1.09 -3.86
N GLY A 62 14.02 -2.42 -3.80
CA GLY A 62 12.79 -3.17 -3.56
C GLY A 62 12.23 -2.96 -2.16
N ALA A 63 13.07 -2.89 -1.14
CA ALA A 63 12.65 -2.59 0.22
C ALA A 63 12.12 -1.15 0.38
N ALA A 64 12.74 -0.20 -0.32
CA ALA A 64 12.33 1.21 -0.27
C ALA A 64 11.08 1.50 -1.11
N ALA A 65 10.85 0.74 -2.18
CA ALA A 65 9.80 1.04 -3.17
C ALA A 65 8.40 1.23 -2.59
N PRO A 66 7.90 0.41 -1.64
CA PRO A 66 6.58 0.61 -1.06
C PRO A 66 6.45 1.95 -0.31
N TYR A 67 7.47 2.35 0.41
CA TYR A 67 7.48 3.60 1.18
C TYR A 67 7.59 4.82 0.28
N VAL A 68 8.45 4.76 -0.75
CA VAL A 68 8.57 5.83 -1.75
C VAL A 68 7.28 6.00 -2.53
N ALA A 69 6.57 4.91 -2.87
CA ALA A 69 5.28 4.99 -3.55
C ALA A 69 4.23 5.71 -2.70
N THR A 70 4.17 5.44 -1.39
CA THR A 70 3.30 6.15 -0.46
C THR A 70 3.62 7.65 -0.40
N GLU A 71 4.90 8.00 -0.33
CA GLU A 71 5.31 9.42 -0.31
C GLU A 71 5.01 10.12 -1.63
N ILE A 72 5.16 9.44 -2.77
CA ILE A 72 4.71 9.94 -4.08
C ILE A 72 3.22 10.26 -4.03
N HIS A 73 2.39 9.34 -3.53
CA HIS A 73 0.95 9.56 -3.39
C HIS A 73 0.65 10.83 -2.60
N ARG A 74 1.27 10.99 -1.42
CA ARG A 74 1.10 12.16 -0.56
C ARG A 74 1.51 13.47 -1.23
N LEU A 75 2.66 13.47 -1.93
CA LEU A 75 3.20 14.68 -2.57
C LEU A 75 2.47 15.06 -3.87
N THR A 76 1.79 14.11 -4.50
CA THR A 76 1.09 14.30 -5.78
C THR A 76 -0.42 14.27 -5.64
N GLU A 77 -0.92 14.35 -4.42
CA GLU A 77 -2.35 14.38 -4.14
C GLU A 77 -3.08 15.44 -4.97
N GLY A 78 -4.20 15.07 -5.58
CA GLY A 78 -4.96 15.95 -6.47
C GLY A 78 -4.34 16.17 -7.85
N ASN A 79 -3.17 15.58 -8.14
CA ASN A 79 -2.52 15.65 -9.46
C ASN A 79 -2.18 14.24 -9.99
N PRO A 80 -3.16 13.55 -10.62
CA PRO A 80 -2.97 12.18 -11.09
C PRO A 80 -1.90 12.03 -12.17
N GLU A 81 -1.63 13.08 -12.95
CA GLU A 81 -0.58 13.05 -13.97
C GLU A 81 0.81 13.05 -13.32
N ALA A 82 1.03 13.93 -12.34
CA ALA A 82 2.28 13.96 -11.58
C ALA A 82 2.50 12.65 -10.82
N GLN A 83 1.44 12.07 -10.25
CA GLN A 83 1.48 10.78 -9.56
C GLN A 83 1.91 9.66 -10.51
N ALA A 84 1.27 9.53 -11.66
CA ALA A 84 1.62 8.50 -12.65
C ALA A 84 3.07 8.66 -13.15
N MET A 85 3.54 9.90 -13.38
CA MET A 85 4.92 10.16 -13.77
C MET A 85 5.92 9.77 -12.69
N ALA A 86 5.66 10.11 -11.44
CA ALA A 86 6.53 9.76 -10.32
C ALA A 86 6.56 8.24 -10.07
N HIS A 87 5.43 7.54 -10.18
CA HIS A 87 5.39 6.09 -10.12
C HIS A 87 6.11 5.44 -11.31
N ALA A 88 6.04 6.03 -12.50
CA ALA A 88 6.83 5.55 -13.63
C ALA A 88 8.35 5.65 -13.35
N VAL A 89 8.81 6.75 -12.78
CA VAL A 89 10.23 6.92 -12.39
C VAL A 89 10.63 5.90 -11.32
N LEU A 90 9.81 5.72 -10.28
CA LEU A 90 10.06 4.73 -9.23
C LEU A 90 10.14 3.32 -9.82
N GLY A 91 9.17 2.94 -10.66
CA GLY A 91 9.16 1.64 -11.33
C GLY A 91 10.37 1.43 -12.24
N ALA A 92 10.79 2.47 -12.96
CA ALA A 92 12.01 2.43 -13.77
C ALA A 92 13.26 2.16 -12.92
N VAL A 93 13.42 2.89 -11.82
CA VAL A 93 14.58 2.76 -10.91
C VAL A 93 14.62 1.38 -10.26
N THR A 94 13.51 0.90 -9.74
CA THR A 94 13.43 -0.41 -9.09
C THR A 94 13.67 -1.56 -10.07
N SER A 95 13.12 -1.48 -11.27
CA SER A 95 13.32 -2.46 -12.34
C SER A 95 14.79 -2.49 -12.78
N TYR A 96 15.40 -1.33 -13.03
CA TYR A 96 16.81 -1.22 -13.39
C TYR A 96 17.74 -1.76 -12.30
N ALA A 97 17.50 -1.39 -11.05
CA ALA A 97 18.27 -1.89 -9.90
C ALA A 97 18.18 -3.43 -9.75
N SER A 98 17.09 -4.03 -10.22
CA SER A 98 16.87 -5.47 -10.27
C SER A 98 17.51 -6.15 -11.48
N GLY A 99 18.16 -5.39 -12.38
CA GLY A 99 18.79 -5.91 -13.60
C GLY A 99 17.83 -6.09 -14.77
N ASN A 100 16.65 -5.50 -14.69
CA ASN A 100 15.60 -5.57 -15.73
C ASN A 100 15.49 -4.23 -16.49
N SER A 101 14.64 -4.20 -17.50
CA SER A 101 14.39 -3.00 -18.30
C SER A 101 13.74 -1.90 -17.44
N ALA A 102 14.37 -0.72 -17.39
CA ALA A 102 13.77 0.45 -16.73
C ALA A 102 12.43 0.84 -17.36
N LEU A 103 12.31 0.75 -18.69
CA LEU A 103 11.06 1.03 -19.39
C LEU A 103 9.96 0.02 -19.05
N ALA A 104 10.30 -1.25 -18.81
CA ALA A 104 9.34 -2.25 -18.38
C ALA A 104 8.76 -1.92 -16.98
N GLY A 105 9.60 -1.49 -16.04
CA GLY A 105 9.16 -1.05 -14.74
C GLY A 105 8.29 0.22 -14.79
N ALA A 106 8.69 1.20 -15.59
CA ALA A 106 7.91 2.41 -15.79
C ALA A 106 6.54 2.12 -16.40
N ALA A 107 6.50 1.34 -17.47
CA ALA A 107 5.26 0.95 -18.14
C ALA A 107 4.35 0.12 -17.22
N GLY A 108 4.93 -0.77 -16.43
CA GLY A 108 4.22 -1.56 -15.43
C GLY A 108 3.53 -0.67 -14.37
N SER A 109 4.25 0.28 -13.79
CA SER A 109 3.67 1.20 -12.80
C SER A 109 2.47 1.96 -13.35
N VAL A 110 2.63 2.60 -14.52
CA VAL A 110 1.56 3.39 -15.15
C VAL A 110 0.37 2.52 -15.55
N SER A 111 0.63 1.37 -16.17
CA SER A 111 -0.44 0.46 -16.63
C SER A 111 -1.22 -0.13 -15.46
N GLY A 112 -0.54 -0.45 -14.35
CA GLY A 112 -1.17 -0.94 -13.13
C GLY A 112 -2.14 0.10 -12.54
N GLU A 113 -1.67 1.32 -12.42
CA GLU A 113 -2.45 2.43 -11.87
C GLU A 113 -3.65 2.80 -12.77
N LEU A 114 -3.44 2.88 -14.08
CA LEU A 114 -4.52 3.12 -15.03
C LEU A 114 -5.58 2.01 -15.00
N MET A 115 -5.15 0.75 -14.88
CA MET A 115 -6.06 -0.38 -14.73
C MET A 115 -6.85 -0.30 -13.42
N ALA A 116 -6.21 0.05 -12.32
CA ALA A 116 -6.89 0.23 -11.03
C ALA A 116 -7.97 1.31 -11.12
N GLN A 117 -7.67 2.45 -11.73
CA GLN A 117 -8.63 3.53 -11.96
C GLN A 117 -9.79 3.07 -12.87
N LEU A 118 -9.49 2.30 -13.92
CA LEU A 118 -10.49 1.76 -14.82
C LEU A 118 -11.42 0.78 -14.09
N VAL A 119 -10.87 -0.12 -13.29
CA VAL A 119 -11.64 -1.09 -12.50
C VAL A 119 -12.53 -0.37 -11.50
N MET A 120 -12.02 0.65 -10.80
CA MET A 120 -12.82 1.49 -9.89
C MET A 120 -14.01 2.10 -10.62
N LYS A 121 -13.76 2.70 -11.78
CA LYS A 121 -14.81 3.38 -12.55
C LYS A 121 -15.86 2.42 -13.13
N GLN A 122 -15.47 1.23 -13.55
CA GLN A 122 -16.34 0.28 -14.23
C GLN A 122 -17.04 -0.70 -13.29
N LEU A 123 -16.31 -1.24 -12.29
CA LEU A 123 -16.85 -2.27 -11.39
C LEU A 123 -17.38 -1.69 -10.08
N TYR A 124 -16.86 -0.54 -9.65
CA TYR A 124 -17.20 0.07 -8.37
C TYR A 124 -17.58 1.55 -8.50
N PRO A 125 -18.51 1.89 -9.44
CA PRO A 125 -18.86 3.28 -9.71
C PRO A 125 -19.41 3.98 -8.47
N GLY A 126 -18.89 5.17 -8.16
CA GLY A 126 -19.33 5.99 -7.04
C GLY A 126 -18.85 5.54 -5.67
N LYS A 127 -18.06 4.46 -5.55
CA LYS A 127 -17.39 4.11 -4.30
C LYS A 127 -16.12 4.93 -4.12
N ALA A 128 -15.90 5.42 -2.90
CA ALA A 128 -14.58 5.85 -2.48
C ALA A 128 -13.70 4.63 -2.21
N VAL A 129 -12.38 4.79 -2.24
CA VAL A 129 -11.44 3.70 -1.90
C VAL A 129 -11.67 3.21 -0.46
N SER A 130 -12.03 4.13 0.47
CA SER A 130 -12.44 3.84 1.85
C SER A 130 -13.62 2.89 1.99
N ASP A 131 -14.50 2.87 0.99
CA ASP A 131 -15.72 2.05 1.01
C ASP A 131 -15.51 0.67 0.40
N LEU A 132 -14.33 0.40 -0.13
CA LEU A 132 -13.99 -0.89 -0.71
C LEU A 132 -13.79 -1.94 0.38
N SER A 133 -14.42 -3.10 0.19
CA SER A 133 -14.11 -4.30 0.97
C SER A 133 -12.71 -4.83 0.62
N GLU A 134 -12.13 -5.65 1.49
CA GLU A 134 -10.83 -6.25 1.23
C GLU A 134 -10.82 -7.07 -0.08
N THR A 135 -11.89 -7.81 -0.37
CA THR A 135 -12.03 -8.56 -1.62
C THR A 135 -12.02 -7.65 -2.86
N GLU A 136 -12.65 -6.48 -2.78
CA GLU A 136 -12.67 -5.51 -3.89
C GLU A 136 -11.28 -4.90 -4.09
N LYS A 137 -10.57 -4.58 -2.99
CA LYS A 137 -9.18 -4.11 -3.03
C LYS A 137 -8.24 -5.13 -3.66
N GLN A 138 -8.35 -6.39 -3.26
CA GLN A 138 -7.57 -7.49 -3.85
C GLN A 138 -7.88 -7.68 -5.34
N THR A 139 -9.14 -7.54 -5.75
CA THR A 139 -9.52 -7.61 -7.16
C THR A 139 -8.86 -6.50 -7.98
N ILE A 140 -8.87 -5.26 -7.47
CA ILE A 140 -8.22 -4.13 -8.14
C ILE A 140 -6.71 -4.35 -8.21
N SER A 141 -6.08 -4.77 -7.11
CA SER A 141 -4.63 -5.08 -7.07
C SER A 141 -4.27 -6.19 -8.06
N ALA A 142 -5.04 -7.27 -8.11
CA ALA A 142 -4.78 -8.38 -9.03
C ALA A 142 -4.88 -7.97 -10.50
N LEU A 143 -5.93 -7.24 -10.88
CA LEU A 143 -6.12 -6.75 -12.25
C LEU A 143 -5.07 -5.71 -12.64
N GLY A 144 -4.72 -4.80 -11.72
CA GLY A 144 -3.64 -3.85 -11.92
C GLY A 144 -2.29 -4.53 -12.10
N THR A 145 -1.98 -5.52 -11.26
CA THR A 145 -0.75 -6.32 -11.35
C THR A 145 -0.65 -7.08 -12.67
N LEU A 146 -1.76 -7.67 -13.14
CA LEU A 146 -1.81 -8.38 -14.41
C LEU A 146 -1.55 -7.43 -15.59
N ALA A 147 -2.22 -6.30 -15.64
CA ALA A 147 -2.03 -5.29 -16.69
C ALA A 147 -0.59 -4.77 -16.69
N ALA A 148 -0.03 -4.52 -15.51
CA ALA A 148 1.35 -4.08 -15.33
C ALA A 148 2.37 -5.11 -15.84
N GLY A 149 2.14 -6.39 -15.54
CA GLY A 149 2.99 -7.48 -16.03
C GLY A 149 2.95 -7.62 -17.54
N LEU A 150 1.76 -7.52 -18.13
CA LEU A 150 1.62 -7.56 -19.59
C LEU A 150 2.35 -6.37 -20.26
N ALA A 151 2.17 -5.16 -19.74
CA ALA A 151 2.84 -3.97 -20.26
C ALA A 151 4.38 -4.09 -20.12
N GLY A 152 4.87 -4.50 -18.94
CA GLY A 152 6.29 -4.71 -18.70
C GLY A 152 6.88 -5.77 -19.62
N GLY A 153 6.20 -6.90 -19.81
CA GLY A 153 6.62 -7.97 -20.68
C GLY A 153 6.68 -7.59 -22.16
N VAL A 154 5.69 -6.82 -22.63
CA VAL A 154 5.65 -6.32 -24.01
C VAL A 154 6.76 -5.30 -24.26
N ILE A 155 6.96 -4.36 -23.36
CA ILE A 155 7.96 -3.28 -23.51
C ILE A 155 9.38 -3.81 -23.30
N GLY A 156 9.61 -4.67 -22.30
CA GLY A 156 10.93 -5.22 -21.98
C GLY A 156 11.29 -6.46 -22.81
N ASN A 157 10.31 -7.05 -23.47
CA ASN A 157 10.46 -8.24 -24.34
C ASN A 157 11.03 -9.48 -23.60
N SER A 158 10.75 -9.62 -22.30
CA SER A 158 11.17 -10.79 -21.53
C SER A 158 10.19 -11.12 -20.40
N MET A 159 10.22 -12.37 -19.92
CA MET A 159 9.45 -12.79 -18.74
C MET A 159 9.94 -12.10 -17.46
N ALA A 160 11.24 -11.82 -17.37
CA ALA A 160 11.80 -11.09 -16.24
C ALA A 160 11.27 -9.65 -16.19
N ASP A 161 11.16 -8.99 -17.34
CA ASP A 161 10.57 -7.65 -17.46
C ASP A 161 9.06 -7.67 -17.17
N ALA A 162 8.35 -8.75 -17.56
CA ALA A 162 6.95 -8.92 -17.17
C ALA A 162 6.79 -9.00 -15.64
N VAL A 163 7.64 -9.74 -14.97
CA VAL A 163 7.65 -9.83 -13.49
C VAL A 163 8.01 -8.48 -12.87
N ALA A 164 9.03 -7.80 -13.39
CA ALA A 164 9.44 -6.48 -12.92
C ALA A 164 8.31 -5.44 -13.10
N GLY A 165 7.63 -5.44 -14.24
CA GLY A 165 6.47 -4.61 -14.51
C GLY A 165 5.31 -4.91 -13.54
N ALA A 166 5.01 -6.19 -13.32
CA ALA A 166 3.98 -6.61 -12.38
C ALA A 166 4.27 -6.14 -10.95
N GLN A 167 5.51 -6.27 -10.48
CA GLN A 167 5.93 -5.80 -9.16
C GLN A 167 5.81 -4.27 -9.03
N ALA A 168 6.26 -3.54 -10.06
CA ALA A 168 6.17 -2.08 -10.09
C ALA A 168 4.72 -1.60 -10.07
N GLY A 169 3.84 -2.20 -10.87
CA GLY A 169 2.43 -1.86 -10.92
C GLY A 169 1.67 -2.23 -9.64
N LYS A 170 1.95 -3.42 -9.08
CA LYS A 170 1.40 -3.82 -7.79
C LYS A 170 1.75 -2.81 -6.70
N ASN A 171 3.03 -2.40 -6.66
CA ASN A 171 3.48 -1.40 -5.69
C ASN A 171 2.75 -0.06 -5.86
N ALA A 172 2.59 0.43 -7.09
CA ALA A 172 1.86 1.66 -7.37
C ALA A 172 0.38 1.55 -6.95
N VAL A 173 -0.30 0.46 -7.29
CA VAL A 173 -1.72 0.25 -6.97
C VAL A 173 -1.95 0.16 -5.47
N GLU A 174 -1.20 -0.68 -4.75
CA GLU A 174 -1.46 -0.98 -3.34
C GLU A 174 -1.13 0.21 -2.43
N ASN A 175 -0.13 1.02 -2.77
CA ASN A 175 0.27 2.14 -1.94
C ASN A 175 -0.59 3.41 -2.14
N ASN A 176 -1.51 3.42 -3.10
CA ASN A 176 -2.51 4.47 -3.21
C ASN A 176 -3.59 4.39 -2.10
N TRP A 177 -3.66 3.28 -1.37
CA TRP A 177 -4.71 3.08 -0.34
C TRP A 177 -4.23 3.33 1.09
N LEU A 178 -2.94 3.53 1.31
CA LEU A 178 -2.40 3.82 2.65
C LEU A 178 -2.87 5.17 3.22
N LYS A 179 -3.24 6.10 2.36
CA LYS A 179 -3.82 7.39 2.75
C LYS A 179 -5.06 7.24 3.63
N GLU A 180 -5.89 6.22 3.40
CA GLU A 180 -7.09 5.97 4.19
C GLU A 180 -6.82 5.60 5.64
N VAL A 181 -5.71 4.90 5.87
CA VAL A 181 -5.30 4.53 7.24
C VAL A 181 -4.87 5.78 8.01
N ALA A 182 -4.20 6.72 7.34
CA ALA A 182 -3.79 8.00 7.94
C ALA A 182 -5.00 8.91 8.22
N GLU A 183 -5.93 9.06 7.26
CA GLU A 183 -7.16 9.87 7.46
C GLU A 183 -8.09 9.27 8.51
N GLY A 184 -8.17 7.96 8.63
CA GLY A 184 -8.90 7.29 9.71
C GLY A 184 -8.27 7.46 11.09
N CYS A 185 -6.96 7.76 11.17
CA CYS A 185 -6.24 8.03 12.41
C CYS A 185 -6.46 9.43 12.96
N ASP A 186 -6.86 10.39 12.14
CA ASP A 186 -7.13 11.76 12.57
C ASP A 186 -8.34 11.87 13.52
N ILE A 187 -9.28 10.94 13.43
CA ILE A 187 -10.58 11.03 14.11
C ILE A 187 -10.66 10.13 15.35
N ALA A 188 -9.77 9.17 15.58
CA ALA A 188 -9.94 8.16 16.62
C ALA A 188 -8.69 7.91 17.47
N ALA A 189 -8.76 8.26 18.75
CA ALA A 189 -7.76 7.89 19.77
C ALA A 189 -7.32 6.41 19.76
N PRO A 190 -8.16 5.39 19.39
CA PRO A 190 -7.73 4.01 19.26
C PRO A 190 -6.68 3.76 18.16
N CYS A 191 -6.61 4.62 17.13
CA CYS A 191 -5.65 4.45 16.05
C CYS A 191 -4.23 4.83 16.48
N ARG A 192 -4.06 5.90 17.23
CA ARG A 192 -2.76 6.34 17.77
C ARG A 192 -2.12 5.26 18.65
N SER A 193 -2.92 4.57 19.46
CA SER A 193 -2.45 3.45 20.27
C SER A 193 -1.99 2.27 19.43
N LYS A 194 -2.66 1.97 18.31
CA LYS A 194 -2.26 0.90 17.39
C LYS A 194 -0.99 1.24 16.61
N VAL A 195 -0.82 2.48 16.20
CA VAL A 195 0.44 2.96 15.58
C VAL A 195 1.60 2.81 16.57
N ALA A 196 1.41 3.19 17.84
CA ALA A 196 2.41 3.02 18.87
C ALA A 196 2.77 1.54 19.14
N GLU A 197 1.78 0.63 19.14
CA GLU A 197 2.00 -0.82 19.26
C GLU A 197 2.78 -1.38 18.08
N GLN A 198 2.47 -0.98 16.86
CA GLN A 198 3.17 -1.42 15.65
C GLN A 198 4.61 -0.93 15.62
N LEU A 199 4.86 0.32 16.03
CA LEU A 199 6.22 0.85 16.16
C LEU A 199 7.04 0.12 17.20
N LEU A 200 6.43 -0.29 18.31
CA LEU A 200 7.06 -1.15 19.33
C LEU A 200 7.42 -2.51 18.77
N GLU A 201 6.52 -3.11 18.00
CA GLU A 201 6.74 -4.42 17.39
C GLU A 201 7.84 -4.39 16.31
N ILE A 202 7.83 -3.35 15.47
CA ILE A 202 8.89 -3.13 14.47
C ILE A 202 10.23 -2.85 15.16
N GLY A 203 10.25 -1.97 16.16
CA GLY A 203 11.45 -1.67 16.95
C GLY A 203 12.06 -2.89 17.63
N ALA A 204 11.21 -3.78 18.17
CA ALA A 204 11.64 -5.05 18.75
C ALA A 204 12.23 -6.01 17.70
N LYS A 205 11.64 -6.07 16.51
CA LYS A 205 12.11 -6.93 15.40
C LYS A 205 13.42 -6.47 14.78
N VAL A 206 13.70 -5.15 14.76
CA VAL A 206 14.95 -4.60 14.23
C VAL A 206 16.04 -4.40 15.32
N GLY A 207 15.85 -4.96 16.51
CA GLY A 207 16.86 -4.95 17.58
C GLY A 207 16.93 -3.66 18.40
N MET A 208 15.95 -2.75 18.27
CA MET A 208 15.86 -1.53 19.07
C MET A 208 15.01 -1.74 20.35
N ALA A 209 15.20 -2.84 21.03
CA ALA A 209 14.43 -3.27 22.21
C ALA A 209 14.62 -2.39 23.48
N GLY A 210 15.25 -1.22 23.35
CA GLY A 210 15.56 -0.32 24.46
C GLY A 210 14.66 0.90 24.63
N LEU A 211 13.71 1.11 23.72
CA LEU A 211 12.75 2.22 23.86
C LEU A 211 11.54 1.76 24.68
N ALA A 212 11.41 2.28 25.89
CA ALA A 212 10.31 1.94 26.77
C ALA A 212 8.96 2.26 26.11
N GLY A 213 8.03 1.31 26.11
CA GLY A 213 6.70 1.44 25.47
C GLY A 213 5.89 2.66 25.86
N ALA A 214 6.11 3.19 27.08
CA ALA A 214 5.52 4.43 27.55
C ALA A 214 6.04 5.66 26.77
N ALA A 215 7.29 5.70 26.39
CA ALA A 215 7.88 6.82 25.63
C ALA A 215 7.37 6.87 24.19
N ILE A 216 7.21 5.70 23.55
CA ILE A 216 6.67 5.61 22.18
C ILE A 216 5.19 6.01 22.16
N LYS A 217 4.42 5.59 23.17
CA LYS A 217 3.02 6.01 23.31
C LYS A 217 2.90 7.52 23.55
N ASP A 218 3.72 8.09 24.42
CA ASP A 218 3.75 9.52 24.70
C ASP A 218 4.14 10.35 23.47
N VAL A 219 5.04 9.84 22.64
CA VAL A 219 5.37 10.43 21.34
C VAL A 219 4.19 10.34 20.38
N ALA A 220 3.56 9.18 20.21
CA ALA A 220 2.42 9.02 19.32
C ALA A 220 1.19 9.86 19.74
N ASP A 221 0.98 10.04 21.05
CA ASP A 221 -0.10 10.86 21.59
C ASP A 221 0.12 12.37 21.39
N LYS A 222 1.39 12.80 21.23
CA LYS A 222 1.77 14.20 21.01
C LYS A 222 1.98 14.55 19.53
N MET A 223 1.99 13.57 18.65
CA MET A 223 2.16 13.79 17.23
C MET A 223 0.94 14.46 16.61
N THR A 224 1.20 15.42 15.73
CA THR A 224 0.18 16.01 14.86
C THR A 224 -0.25 15.02 13.78
N SER A 225 -1.37 15.29 13.13
CA SER A 225 -1.88 14.49 12.00
C SER A 225 -0.86 14.30 10.89
N ASP A 226 -0.11 15.36 10.57
CA ASP A 226 0.95 15.35 9.56
C ASP A 226 2.14 14.47 9.99
N GLU A 227 2.53 14.51 11.25
CA GLU A 227 3.60 13.69 11.81
C GLU A 227 3.21 12.23 11.92
N LEU A 228 1.95 11.93 12.25
CA LEU A 228 1.40 10.56 12.23
C LEU A 228 1.35 10.02 10.80
N GLY A 229 0.95 10.84 9.84
CA GLY A 229 0.99 10.52 8.42
C GLY A 229 2.42 10.19 7.95
N HIS A 230 3.41 10.98 8.37
CA HIS A 230 4.84 10.72 8.08
C HIS A 230 5.35 9.41 8.69
N LEU A 231 4.91 9.07 9.89
CA LEU A 231 5.38 7.88 10.60
C LEU A 231 4.79 6.59 10.03
N VAL A 232 3.57 6.64 9.51
CA VAL A 232 2.92 5.53 8.79
C VAL A 232 3.57 5.31 7.42
N THR A 233 4.33 6.30 6.92
CA THR A 233 5.05 6.26 5.64
C THR A 233 6.54 5.92 5.78
N LEU A 234 7.06 5.76 6.99
CA LEU A 234 8.41 5.26 7.29
C LEU A 234 8.40 3.77 7.53
#